data_2a3a5a2a5592733f721975ac52c10ced
#
_entry.id   2a3a5a2a5592733f721975ac52c10ced
#
_cell.length_a   1.000
_cell.length_b   1.000
_cell.length_c   1.000
_cell.angle_alpha   90.00
_cell.angle_beta   90.00
_cell.angle_gamma   90.00
#
_symmetry.space_group_name_H-M   'P 1'
#
loop_
_entity.id
_entity.type
_entity.pdbx_description
1 polymer ?
#
loop_
_entity_poly.entity_id
_entity_poly.type
_entity_poly.pdbx_seq_one_letter_code
_entity_poly.pdbx_strand_id
1 'polypeptide(L)'
;SIKENKIIAKFEFNKKEWAKFQNYEYDFRKNENIGIFIILSFMTSIIFILFILFIPEGKLFMFIVMLLLIVFYAIFAFVIPFVSRKLKKLSGAQIVIFSKGLIYDNIYHSWNMPLSKLEKVVAKEKPFAHIEISYSFFDRLGPRQYCLIIPILKKYEKDVKKIIKELQKSNKKKKKNKKK
;
A
#
# COMPACT_ATOMS: atom_id res chain seq x y z
N SER A 1 11.58 -2.47 21.62
CA SER A 1 10.86 -3.71 21.91
C SER A 1 9.35 -3.45 21.82
N ILE A 2 8.59 -4.41 21.28
CA ILE A 2 7.13 -4.30 21.09
C ILE A 2 6.42 -4.20 22.46
N LYS A 3 7.00 -4.73 23.52
CA LYS A 3 6.44 -4.74 24.89
C LYS A 3 6.21 -3.35 25.51
N GLU A 4 6.87 -2.30 25.03
CA GLU A 4 6.71 -0.93 25.55
C GLU A 4 5.70 -0.07 24.78
N ASN A 5 5.10 -0.59 23.72
CA ASN A 5 4.16 0.15 22.88
C ASN A 5 2.74 0.00 23.43
N LYS A 6 2.18 1.09 23.94
CA LYS A 6 0.78 1.13 24.35
C LYS A 6 -0.14 0.79 23.17
N ILE A 7 -0.96 -0.24 23.29
CA ILE A 7 -2.03 -0.55 22.35
C ILE A 7 -3.07 0.57 22.42
N ILE A 8 -3.36 1.19 21.28
CA ILE A 8 -4.40 2.21 21.16
C ILE A 8 -5.71 1.58 20.75
N ALA A 9 -5.68 0.67 19.77
CA ALA A 9 -6.87 -0.01 19.27
C ALA A 9 -6.54 -1.37 18.67
N LYS A 10 -7.52 -2.25 18.70
CA LYS A 10 -7.49 -3.57 18.08
C LYS A 10 -8.74 -3.72 17.24
N PHE A 11 -8.58 -3.92 15.94
CA PHE A 11 -9.67 -4.18 15.02
C PHE A 11 -9.62 -5.66 14.60
N GLU A 12 -10.72 -6.34 14.76
CA GLU A 12 -10.91 -7.73 14.35
C GLU A 12 -11.97 -7.77 13.26
N PHE A 13 -11.61 -8.35 12.13
CA PHE A 13 -12.46 -8.49 10.96
C PHE A 13 -12.78 -9.97 10.75
N ASN A 14 -14.04 -10.28 10.56
CA ASN A 14 -14.41 -11.62 10.13
C ASN A 14 -14.02 -11.83 8.65
N LYS A 15 -14.02 -13.08 8.18
CA LYS A 15 -13.62 -13.41 6.80
C LYS A 15 -14.45 -12.67 5.74
N LYS A 16 -15.76 -12.47 5.97
CA LYS A 16 -16.65 -11.78 5.02
C LYS A 16 -16.36 -10.28 4.97
N GLU A 17 -16.18 -9.64 6.11
CA GLU A 17 -15.83 -8.22 6.23
C GLU A 17 -14.47 -7.94 5.57
N TRP A 18 -13.48 -8.80 5.86
CA TRP A 18 -12.15 -8.69 5.28
C TRP A 18 -12.15 -8.91 3.77
N ALA A 19 -12.86 -9.93 3.28
CA ALA A 19 -12.97 -10.20 1.85
C ALA A 19 -13.62 -9.03 1.09
N LYS A 20 -14.63 -8.37 1.67
CA LYS A 20 -15.25 -7.18 1.09
C LYS A 20 -14.25 -6.03 0.98
N PHE A 21 -13.45 -5.81 2.02
CA PHE A 21 -12.41 -4.79 1.99
C PHE A 21 -11.31 -5.09 0.97
N GLN A 22 -10.84 -6.34 0.90
CA GLN A 22 -9.83 -6.75 -0.08
C GLN A 22 -10.30 -6.60 -1.53
N ASN A 23 -11.59 -6.79 -1.80
CA ASN A 23 -12.17 -6.50 -3.12
C ASN A 23 -12.05 -5.01 -3.43
N TYR A 24 -12.46 -4.17 -2.48
CA TYR A 24 -12.40 -2.73 -2.63
C TYR A 24 -10.96 -2.24 -2.85
N GLU A 25 -10.01 -2.69 -2.01
CA GLU A 25 -8.60 -2.32 -2.15
C GLU A 25 -8.04 -2.73 -3.51
N TYR A 26 -8.43 -3.90 -3.99
CA TYR A 26 -8.04 -4.36 -5.32
C TYR A 26 -8.62 -3.46 -6.44
N ASP A 27 -9.90 -3.14 -6.38
CA ASP A 27 -10.56 -2.30 -7.38
C ASP A 27 -9.96 -0.88 -7.39
N PHE A 28 -9.63 -0.34 -6.23
CA PHE A 28 -8.95 0.94 -6.12
C PHE A 28 -7.55 0.93 -6.76
N ARG A 29 -6.75 -0.09 -6.49
CA ARG A 29 -5.39 -0.24 -7.05
C ARG A 29 -5.36 -0.69 -8.51
N LYS A 30 -6.43 -1.28 -8.99
CA LYS A 30 -6.52 -1.78 -10.38
C LYS A 30 -6.27 -0.67 -11.40
N ASN A 31 -6.82 0.50 -11.19
CA ASN A 31 -6.64 1.63 -12.11
C ASN A 31 -5.19 2.13 -12.14
N GLU A 32 -4.50 2.14 -10.99
CA GLU A 32 -3.07 2.47 -10.92
C GLU A 32 -2.23 1.44 -11.67
N ASN A 33 -2.51 0.15 -11.47
CA ASN A 33 -1.79 -0.92 -12.16
C ASN A 33 -2.00 -0.88 -13.69
N ILE A 34 -3.22 -0.59 -14.14
CA ILE A 34 -3.51 -0.39 -15.58
C ILE A 34 -2.73 0.80 -16.13
N GLY A 35 -2.69 1.92 -15.40
CA GLY A 35 -1.92 3.09 -15.82
C GLY A 35 -0.44 2.78 -16.00
N ILE A 36 0.18 2.11 -15.02
CA ILE A 36 1.58 1.69 -15.09
C ILE A 36 1.82 0.73 -16.25
N PHE A 37 0.94 -0.27 -16.44
CA PHE A 37 1.03 -1.22 -17.54
C PHE A 37 1.01 -0.51 -18.91
N ILE A 38 0.09 0.43 -19.11
CA ILE A 38 -0.04 1.18 -20.37
C ILE A 38 1.25 1.99 -20.62
N ILE A 39 1.73 2.72 -19.62
CA ILE A 39 2.94 3.55 -19.76
C ILE A 39 4.15 2.68 -20.10
N LEU A 40 4.40 1.60 -19.37
CA LEU A 40 5.52 0.70 -19.62
C LEU A 40 5.43 0.04 -21.01
N SER A 41 4.24 -0.46 -21.38
CA SER A 41 4.03 -1.09 -22.69
C SER A 41 4.23 -0.11 -23.83
N PHE A 42 3.75 1.13 -23.68
CA PHE A 42 3.92 2.18 -24.67
C PHE A 42 5.41 2.57 -24.85
N MET A 43 6.13 2.81 -23.75
CA MET A 43 7.55 3.13 -23.79
C MET A 43 8.37 2.00 -24.42
N THR A 44 8.10 0.75 -24.01
CA THR A 44 8.76 -0.42 -24.60
C THR A 44 8.49 -0.52 -26.10
N SER A 45 7.23 -0.34 -26.52
CA SER A 45 6.86 -0.40 -27.93
C SER A 45 7.59 0.65 -28.77
N ILE A 46 7.70 1.90 -28.30
CA ILE A 46 8.44 2.96 -29.01
C ILE A 46 9.90 2.54 -29.21
N ILE A 47 10.56 2.09 -28.13
CA ILE A 47 11.98 1.71 -28.19
C ILE A 47 12.19 0.56 -29.19
N PHE A 48 11.39 -0.49 -29.10
CA PHE A 48 11.54 -1.65 -29.97
C PHE A 48 11.17 -1.35 -31.44
N ILE A 49 10.18 -0.51 -31.69
CA ILE A 49 9.82 -0.06 -33.05
C ILE A 49 11.00 0.70 -33.67
N LEU A 50 11.65 1.59 -32.91
CA LEU A 50 12.85 2.29 -33.40
C LEU A 50 13.97 1.30 -33.73
N PHE A 51 14.23 0.29 -32.87
CA PHE A 51 15.22 -0.74 -33.20
C PHE A 51 14.86 -1.54 -34.46
N ILE A 52 13.61 -1.93 -34.64
CA ILE A 52 13.14 -2.67 -35.82
C ILE A 52 13.29 -1.84 -37.10
N LEU A 53 13.12 -0.51 -37.02
CA LEU A 53 13.26 0.38 -38.14
C LEU A 53 14.74 0.60 -38.54
N PHE A 54 15.63 0.79 -37.55
CA PHE A 54 17.03 1.18 -37.83
C PHE A 54 17.99 0.00 -37.92
N ILE A 55 17.64 -1.17 -37.35
CA ILE A 55 18.50 -2.36 -37.40
C ILE A 55 17.96 -3.32 -38.44
N PRO A 56 18.68 -3.58 -39.53
CA PRO A 56 18.19 -4.42 -40.65
C PRO A 56 18.07 -5.91 -40.25
N GLU A 57 18.97 -6.36 -39.36
CA GLU A 57 19.03 -7.78 -38.95
C GLU A 57 18.27 -8.02 -37.64
N GLY A 58 17.67 -9.21 -37.54
CA GLY A 58 17.00 -9.65 -36.28
C GLY A 58 15.65 -9.00 -35.97
N LYS A 59 14.97 -8.39 -36.95
CA LYS A 59 13.66 -7.74 -36.74
C LYS A 59 12.61 -8.63 -36.09
N LEU A 60 12.53 -9.88 -36.53
CA LEU A 60 11.59 -10.86 -35.96
C LEU A 60 11.93 -11.17 -34.49
N PHE A 61 13.21 -11.34 -34.19
CA PHE A 61 13.67 -11.54 -32.82
C PHE A 61 13.32 -10.35 -31.91
N MET A 62 13.57 -9.12 -32.35
CA MET A 62 13.22 -7.90 -31.60
C MET A 62 11.71 -7.81 -31.37
N PHE A 63 10.90 -8.14 -32.35
CA PHE A 63 9.44 -8.16 -32.20
C PHE A 63 8.97 -9.18 -31.18
N ILE A 64 9.53 -10.41 -31.21
CA ILE A 64 9.21 -11.46 -30.21
C ILE A 64 9.59 -11.02 -28.80
N VAL A 65 10.79 -10.44 -28.61
CA VAL A 65 11.24 -9.94 -27.32
C VAL A 65 10.33 -8.83 -26.81
N MET A 66 9.90 -7.91 -27.67
CA MET A 66 8.94 -6.87 -27.32
C MET A 66 7.62 -7.47 -26.78
N LEU A 67 7.05 -8.45 -27.49
CA LEU A 67 5.83 -9.12 -27.07
C LEU A 67 6.00 -9.83 -25.73
N LEU A 68 7.11 -10.54 -25.53
CA LEU A 68 7.40 -11.22 -24.26
C LEU A 68 7.49 -10.23 -23.10
N LEU A 69 8.10 -9.05 -23.29
CA LEU A 69 8.13 -8.01 -22.25
C LEU A 69 6.75 -7.46 -21.94
N ILE A 70 5.91 -7.22 -22.94
CA ILE A 70 4.51 -6.78 -22.70
C ILE A 70 3.71 -7.82 -21.94
N VAL A 71 3.84 -9.11 -22.28
CA VAL A 71 3.21 -10.21 -21.54
C VAL A 71 3.73 -10.26 -20.10
N PHE A 72 5.03 -10.10 -19.91
CA PHE A 72 5.64 -10.03 -18.58
C PHE A 72 5.03 -8.89 -17.73
N TYR A 73 4.92 -7.68 -18.27
CA TYR A 73 4.27 -6.56 -17.58
C TYR A 73 2.80 -6.86 -17.26
N ALA A 74 2.08 -7.52 -18.16
CA ALA A 74 0.68 -7.92 -17.94
C ALA A 74 0.55 -8.89 -16.75
N ILE A 75 1.48 -9.84 -16.61
CA ILE A 75 1.50 -10.76 -15.45
C ILE A 75 1.64 -9.97 -14.14
N PHE A 76 2.57 -9.03 -14.06
CA PHE A 76 2.76 -8.21 -12.86
C PHE A 76 1.56 -7.28 -12.59
N ALA A 77 0.99 -6.70 -13.63
CA ALA A 77 -0.12 -5.75 -13.48
C ALA A 77 -1.45 -6.42 -13.08
N PHE A 78 -1.70 -7.65 -13.56
CA PHE A 78 -3.02 -8.28 -13.42
C PHE A 78 -2.99 -9.59 -12.62
N VAL A 79 -2.06 -10.50 -12.93
CA VAL A 79 -2.06 -11.85 -12.34
C VAL A 79 -1.63 -11.81 -10.88
N ILE A 80 -0.53 -11.14 -10.58
CA ILE A 80 0.01 -11.07 -9.21
C ILE A 80 -0.97 -10.40 -8.24
N PRO A 81 -1.56 -9.22 -8.54
CA PRO A 81 -2.56 -8.62 -7.67
C PRO A 81 -3.81 -9.47 -7.50
N PHE A 82 -4.25 -10.17 -8.54
CA PHE A 82 -5.41 -11.06 -8.49
C PHE A 82 -5.16 -12.26 -7.56
N VAL A 83 -4.02 -12.93 -7.69
CA VAL A 83 -3.63 -14.07 -6.83
C VAL A 83 -3.47 -13.60 -5.39
N SER A 84 -2.76 -12.51 -5.16
CA SER A 84 -2.57 -11.92 -3.83
C SER A 84 -3.91 -11.61 -3.16
N ARG A 85 -4.87 -11.02 -3.89
CA ARG A 85 -6.22 -10.79 -3.38
C ARG A 85 -6.93 -12.07 -2.95
N LYS A 86 -6.85 -13.13 -3.79
CA LYS A 86 -7.46 -14.43 -3.44
C LYS A 86 -6.89 -15.01 -2.16
N LEU A 87 -5.58 -15.00 -2.01
CA LEU A 87 -4.91 -15.52 -0.82
C LEU A 87 -5.29 -14.74 0.44
N LYS A 88 -5.31 -13.42 0.37
CA LYS A 88 -5.68 -12.54 1.50
C LYS A 88 -7.14 -12.70 1.97
N LYS A 89 -8.05 -13.07 1.10
CA LYS A 89 -9.46 -13.32 1.46
C LYS A 89 -9.68 -14.56 2.31
N LEU A 90 -8.78 -15.53 2.24
CA LEU A 90 -8.92 -16.81 2.94
C LEU A 90 -8.69 -16.68 4.44
N SER A 91 -7.97 -15.67 4.89
CA SER A 91 -7.73 -15.37 6.29
C SER A 91 -8.58 -14.20 6.78
N GLY A 92 -9.08 -14.27 8.02
CA GLY A 92 -9.53 -13.07 8.72
C GLY A 92 -8.34 -12.17 9.02
N ALA A 93 -8.56 -10.87 9.18
CA ALA A 93 -7.49 -9.98 9.55
C ALA A 93 -7.68 -9.37 10.92
N GLN A 94 -6.57 -9.17 11.58
CA GLN A 94 -6.46 -8.43 12.81
C GLN A 94 -5.53 -7.25 12.57
N ILE A 95 -6.01 -6.05 12.90
CA ILE A 95 -5.19 -4.84 12.84
C ILE A 95 -5.02 -4.33 14.26
N VAL A 96 -3.77 -4.20 14.70
CA VAL A 96 -3.44 -3.69 16.03
C VAL A 96 -2.68 -2.38 15.88
N ILE A 97 -3.25 -1.31 16.41
CA ILE A 97 -2.67 0.03 16.36
C ILE A 97 -1.99 0.33 17.68
N PHE A 98 -0.71 0.68 17.60
CA PHE A 98 0.11 1.11 18.72
C PHE A 98 0.42 2.61 18.61
N SER A 99 0.94 3.19 19.67
CA SER A 99 1.40 4.59 19.66
C SER A 99 2.55 4.86 18.69
N LYS A 100 3.37 3.86 18.38
CA LYS A 100 4.60 3.97 17.59
C LYS A 100 4.60 3.19 16.28
N GLY A 101 3.51 2.49 15.97
CA GLY A 101 3.38 1.64 14.78
C GLY A 101 2.04 0.94 14.72
N LEU A 102 1.86 0.07 13.75
CA LEU A 102 0.70 -0.81 13.66
C LEU A 102 1.09 -2.16 13.04
N ILE A 103 0.33 -3.19 13.37
CA ILE A 103 0.38 -4.49 12.69
C ILE A 103 -0.79 -4.54 11.72
N TYR A 104 -0.50 -4.72 10.44
CA TYR A 104 -1.44 -4.84 9.36
C TYR A 104 -1.04 -6.02 8.49
N ASP A 105 -1.95 -6.96 8.25
CA ASP A 105 -1.69 -8.16 7.42
C ASP A 105 -0.41 -8.92 7.87
N ASN A 106 -0.24 -9.07 9.20
CA ASN A 106 0.93 -9.65 9.87
C ASN A 106 2.27 -8.91 9.65
N ILE A 107 2.24 -7.73 9.03
CA ILE A 107 3.42 -6.89 8.84
C ILE A 107 3.40 -5.75 9.86
N TYR A 108 4.52 -5.55 10.54
CA TYR A 108 4.68 -4.44 11.46
C TYR A 108 5.16 -3.18 10.73
N HIS A 109 4.30 -2.18 10.70
CA HIS A 109 4.59 -0.85 10.16
C HIS A 109 4.95 0.10 11.30
N SER A 110 6.15 0.65 11.29
CA SER A 110 6.64 1.54 12.35
C SER A 110 6.96 2.92 11.83
N TRP A 111 6.45 3.95 12.51
CA TRP A 111 6.83 5.35 12.32
C TRP A 111 7.72 5.88 13.45
N ASN A 112 8.29 4.98 14.25
CA ASN A 112 9.21 5.33 15.34
C ASN A 112 10.67 4.95 15.06
N MET A 113 10.99 4.39 13.89
CA MET A 113 12.36 4.12 13.48
C MET A 113 13.14 5.42 13.23
N PRO A 114 14.48 5.38 13.23
CA PRO A 114 15.30 6.49 12.75
C PRO A 114 14.83 6.89 11.33
N LEU A 115 14.75 8.20 11.06
CA LEU A 115 14.31 8.74 9.77
C LEU A 115 12.86 8.38 9.34
N SER A 116 12.07 7.76 10.23
CA SER A 116 10.65 7.53 9.98
C SER A 116 9.78 8.56 10.69
N LYS A 117 8.63 8.88 10.09
CA LYS A 117 7.73 9.92 10.60
C LYS A 117 6.28 9.60 10.20
N LEU A 118 5.37 9.72 11.16
CA LEU A 118 3.95 9.74 10.90
C LEU A 118 3.57 11.09 10.27
N GLU A 119 3.10 11.08 9.03
CA GLU A 119 2.78 12.29 8.28
C GLU A 119 1.34 12.72 8.52
N LYS A 120 0.39 11.82 8.28
CA LYS A 120 -1.03 12.13 8.29
C LYS A 120 -1.85 10.98 8.87
N VAL A 121 -2.86 11.32 9.66
CA VAL A 121 -3.88 10.38 10.13
C VAL A 121 -5.23 11.08 9.98
N VAL A 122 -6.08 10.56 9.12
CA VAL A 122 -7.41 11.13 8.83
C VAL A 122 -8.45 10.02 8.70
N ALA A 123 -9.67 10.31 9.09
CA ALA A 123 -10.83 9.49 8.74
C ALA A 123 -11.45 10.05 7.47
N LYS A 124 -11.85 9.17 6.57
CA LYS A 124 -12.62 9.48 5.36
C LYS A 124 -13.86 8.60 5.31
N GLU A 125 -14.95 9.16 4.82
CA GLU A 125 -16.22 8.44 4.68
C GLU A 125 -16.41 7.85 3.28
N LYS A 126 -15.86 8.53 2.28
CA LYS A 126 -15.97 8.09 0.88
C LYS A 126 -14.67 7.45 0.41
N PRO A 127 -14.77 6.43 -0.38
CA PRO A 127 -15.97 5.72 -0.88
C PRO A 127 -16.56 4.73 0.14
N PHE A 128 -15.89 4.48 1.24
CA PHE A 128 -16.38 3.81 2.47
C PHE A 128 -15.65 4.39 3.69
N ALA A 129 -16.20 4.20 4.87
CA ALA A 129 -15.59 4.69 6.10
C ALA A 129 -14.25 3.99 6.38
N HIS A 130 -13.16 4.76 6.42
CA HIS A 130 -11.81 4.24 6.66
C HIS A 130 -10.91 5.26 7.35
N ILE A 131 -9.84 4.78 7.97
CA ILE A 131 -8.73 5.60 8.48
C ILE A 131 -7.57 5.47 7.51
N GLU A 132 -7.09 6.61 7.01
CA GLU A 132 -5.82 6.69 6.29
C GLU A 132 -4.71 7.04 7.26
N ILE A 133 -3.67 6.21 7.29
CA ILE A 133 -2.45 6.45 8.04
C ILE A 133 -1.29 6.54 7.05
N SER A 134 -0.76 7.74 6.85
CA SER A 134 0.40 7.96 6.00
C SER A 134 1.64 8.16 6.87
N TYR A 135 2.71 7.45 6.56
CA TYR A 135 3.99 7.60 7.21
C TYR A 135 5.13 7.53 6.20
N SER A 136 6.21 8.24 6.47
CA SER A 136 7.43 8.22 5.68
C SER A 136 8.55 7.49 6.43
N PHE A 137 9.44 6.87 5.67
CA PHE A 137 10.67 6.27 6.16
C PHE A 137 11.74 6.35 5.08
N PHE A 138 12.98 6.16 5.49
CA PHE A 138 14.12 6.14 4.59
C PHE A 138 14.58 4.70 4.38
N ASP A 139 14.71 4.30 3.12
CA ASP A 139 15.33 3.04 2.75
C ASP A 139 16.59 3.29 1.89
N ARG A 140 17.19 2.24 1.35
CA ARG A 140 18.40 2.33 0.50
C ARG A 140 18.20 3.12 -0.79
N LEU A 141 16.96 3.27 -1.23
CA LEU A 141 16.59 4.00 -2.47
C LEU A 141 16.13 5.43 -2.18
N GLY A 142 16.14 5.87 -0.92
CA GLY A 142 15.73 7.22 -0.52
C GLY A 142 14.45 7.28 0.31
N PRO A 143 13.84 8.47 0.42
CA PRO A 143 12.61 8.66 1.19
C PRO A 143 11.43 7.98 0.50
N ARG A 144 10.69 7.15 1.24
CA ARG A 144 9.46 6.51 0.79
C ARG A 144 8.29 6.90 1.68
N GLN A 145 7.13 6.96 1.08
CA GLN A 145 5.88 7.21 1.78
C GLN A 145 4.94 6.01 1.60
N TYR A 146 4.38 5.55 2.72
CA TYR A 146 3.34 4.53 2.74
C TYR A 146 2.02 5.13 3.19
N CYS A 147 0.94 4.72 2.54
CA CYS A 147 -0.42 5.02 2.94
C CYS A 147 -1.15 3.70 3.23
N LEU A 148 -1.57 3.55 4.46
CA LEU A 148 -2.34 2.40 4.92
C LEU A 148 -3.80 2.80 5.08
N ILE A 149 -4.69 2.00 4.52
CA ILE A 149 -6.14 2.19 4.58
C ILE A 149 -6.71 1.14 5.52
N ILE A 150 -7.33 1.58 6.62
CA ILE A 150 -7.94 0.71 7.62
C ILE A 150 -9.45 0.89 7.56
N PRO A 151 -10.23 -0.13 7.17
CA PRO A 151 -11.68 -0.01 7.13
C PRO A 151 -12.27 0.19 8.52
N ILE A 152 -13.25 1.08 8.63
CA ILE A 152 -13.98 1.33 9.88
C ILE A 152 -15.27 0.53 9.81
N LEU A 153 -15.42 -0.46 10.71
CA LEU A 153 -16.70 -1.11 10.93
C LEU A 153 -17.57 -0.26 11.84
N LYS A 154 -18.88 -0.32 11.68
CA LYS A 154 -19.84 0.41 12.50
C LYS A 154 -19.60 0.24 14.00
N LYS A 155 -19.18 -0.94 14.44
CA LYS A 155 -18.85 -1.25 15.84
C LYS A 155 -17.68 -0.42 16.41
N TYR A 156 -16.79 0.10 15.58
CA TYR A 156 -15.60 0.87 15.98
C TYR A 156 -15.71 2.37 15.70
N GLU A 157 -16.79 2.84 15.11
CA GLU A 157 -16.97 4.21 14.65
C GLU A 157 -16.78 5.25 15.76
N LYS A 158 -17.26 4.92 16.97
CA LYS A 158 -17.12 5.79 18.16
C LYS A 158 -15.68 5.97 18.62
N ASP A 159 -14.84 4.97 18.39
CA ASP A 159 -13.43 4.97 18.84
C ASP A 159 -12.49 5.70 17.86
N VAL A 160 -12.92 5.89 16.61
CA VAL A 160 -12.09 6.48 15.55
C VAL A 160 -11.54 7.86 15.92
N LYS A 161 -12.39 8.74 16.44
CA LYS A 161 -11.98 10.09 16.85
C LYS A 161 -10.92 10.05 17.97
N LYS A 162 -11.06 9.11 18.91
CA LYS A 162 -10.11 8.90 20.01
C LYS A 162 -8.76 8.38 19.47
N ILE A 163 -8.79 7.39 18.57
CA ILE A 163 -7.61 6.82 17.94
C ILE A 163 -6.80 7.88 17.19
N ILE A 164 -7.48 8.69 16.37
CA ILE A 164 -6.84 9.77 15.61
C ILE A 164 -6.19 10.79 16.55
N LYS A 165 -6.89 11.22 17.61
CA LYS A 165 -6.34 12.16 18.60
C LYS A 165 -5.11 11.60 19.32
N GLU A 166 -5.13 10.32 19.71
CA GLU A 166 -3.98 9.68 20.38
C GLU A 166 -2.77 9.56 19.46
N LEU A 167 -2.95 9.15 18.20
CA LEU A 167 -1.88 9.07 17.20
C LEU A 167 -1.28 10.45 16.90
N GLN A 168 -2.10 11.48 16.73
CA GLN A 168 -1.64 12.86 16.51
C GLN A 168 -0.89 13.42 17.72
N LYS A 169 -1.35 13.12 18.95
CA LYS A 169 -0.66 13.52 20.21
C LYS A 169 0.70 12.86 20.33
N SER A 170 0.82 11.59 20.02
CA SER A 170 2.08 10.85 20.00
C SER A 170 3.09 11.45 19.01
N ASN A 171 2.61 11.83 17.80
CA ASN A 171 3.43 12.46 16.77
C ASN A 171 3.96 13.86 17.21
N LYS A 172 3.11 14.68 17.85
CA LYS A 172 3.51 16.00 18.37
C LYS A 172 4.58 15.91 19.45
N LYS A 173 4.51 14.92 20.36
CA LYS A 173 5.53 14.68 21.40
C LYS A 173 6.89 14.35 20.78
N LYS A 174 6.91 13.50 19.73
CA LYS A 174 8.15 13.13 19.02
C LYS A 174 8.81 14.35 18.35
N LYS A 175 8.02 15.26 17.78
CA LYS A 175 8.54 16.50 17.16
C LYS A 175 9.18 17.45 18.18
N LYS A 176 8.62 17.55 19.40
CA LYS A 176 9.19 18.38 20.47
C LYS A 176 10.51 17.83 20.99
N ASN A 177 10.63 16.51 21.16
CA ASN A 177 11.86 15.87 21.67
C ASN A 177 13.01 15.85 20.64
N LYS A 178 12.73 16.05 19.34
CA LYS A 178 13.78 16.19 18.30
C LYS A 178 14.30 17.63 18.15
N LYS A 179 13.65 18.61 18.77
CA LYS A 179 14.06 20.03 18.73
C LYS A 179 14.84 20.48 19.98
N LYS A 180 14.97 19.60 20.97
CA LYS A 180 15.88 19.71 22.10
C LYS A 180 17.11 18.84 21.84
#